data_8c6c3301ac7e83126e1c5516040371b3
#
_entry.id   8c6c3301ac7e83126e1c5516040371b3
#
_cell.length_a   1.000
_cell.length_b   1.000
_cell.length_c   1.000
_cell.angle_alpha   90.00
_cell.angle_beta   90.00
_cell.angle_gamma   90.00
#
_symmetry.space_group_name_H-M   'P 1'
#
loop_
_entity.id
_entity.type
_entity.pdbx_description
1 polymer ?
#
loop_
_entity_poly.entity_id
_entity_poly.type
_entity_poly.pdbx_seq_one_letter_code
_entity_poly.pdbx_strand_id
1 'polypeptide(L)'
;KDKRTDVSPETEYLQTSGRILNKDFKVKAHKHNNLFRETNLTQEAWIELRGKLLAKFYDLDDKFIHEEILTDGDSVTIFRGGHELEVLADNTYFYEIKNGPYYGAEKDKVFLNEK
;
A
#
# COMPACT_ATOMS: atom_id res chain seq x y z
N LYS A 1 -1.96 -25.40 -7.78
CA LYS A 1 -1.91 -24.47 -8.90
C LYS A 1 -1.89 -23.04 -8.37
N ASP A 2 -1.04 -22.21 -8.98
CA ASP A 2 -0.87 -20.84 -8.57
C ASP A 2 -2.09 -20.01 -9.01
N LYS A 3 -2.65 -19.27 -8.08
CA LYS A 3 -3.68 -18.29 -8.39
C LYS A 3 -3.14 -16.92 -7.99
N ARG A 4 -2.98 -16.05 -8.95
CA ARG A 4 -2.38 -14.75 -8.73
C ARG A 4 -3.33 -13.63 -9.15
N THR A 5 -3.45 -12.64 -8.30
CA THR A 5 -4.21 -11.44 -8.59
C THR A 5 -3.27 -10.25 -8.49
N ASP A 6 -3.01 -9.59 -9.60
CA ASP A 6 -2.17 -8.39 -9.61
C ASP A 6 -3.03 -7.18 -9.29
N VAL A 7 -2.67 -6.49 -8.22
CA VAL A 7 -3.37 -5.29 -7.78
C VAL A 7 -2.81 -4.05 -8.47
N SER A 8 -1.49 -4.05 -8.68
CA SER A 8 -0.80 -2.90 -9.28
C SER A 8 -0.69 -3.02 -10.80
N PRO A 9 -0.96 -1.94 -11.54
CA PRO A 9 -0.53 -1.88 -12.95
C PRO A 9 0.98 -2.02 -13.04
N GLU A 10 1.46 -2.65 -14.10
CA GLU A 10 2.90 -2.94 -14.26
C GLU A 10 3.77 -1.68 -14.33
N THR A 11 3.17 -0.56 -14.65
CA THR A 11 3.90 0.72 -14.77
C THR A 11 4.11 1.42 -13.43
N GLU A 12 3.48 0.96 -12.37
CA GLU A 12 3.63 1.59 -11.05
C GLU A 12 4.85 1.02 -10.34
N TYR A 13 5.45 1.83 -9.46
CA TYR A 13 6.65 1.43 -8.73
C TYR A 13 6.39 0.36 -7.69
N LEU A 14 5.31 0.52 -6.92
CA LEU A 14 4.99 -0.46 -5.89
C LEU A 14 4.09 -1.53 -6.49
N GLN A 15 4.62 -2.72 -6.60
CA GLN A 15 3.90 -3.85 -7.18
C GLN A 15 3.31 -4.71 -6.07
N THR A 16 1.99 -4.77 -6.01
CA THR A 16 1.27 -5.56 -5.02
C THR A 16 0.48 -6.63 -5.74
N SER A 17 0.58 -7.86 -5.25
CA SER A 17 -0.22 -8.96 -5.80
C SER A 17 -0.61 -9.91 -4.67
N GLY A 18 -1.77 -10.53 -4.82
CA GLY A 18 -2.21 -11.62 -3.94
C GLY A 18 -1.96 -12.94 -4.64
N ARG A 19 -1.55 -13.95 -3.88
CA ARG A 19 -1.27 -15.26 -4.45
C ARG A 19 -1.85 -16.35 -3.55
N ILE A 20 -2.42 -17.35 -4.18
CA ILE A 20 -2.90 -18.56 -3.51
C ILE A 20 -2.12 -19.72 -4.09
N LEU A 21 -1.39 -20.42 -3.22
CA LEU A 21 -0.50 -21.50 -3.64
C LEU A 21 -0.80 -22.74 -2.82
N ASN A 22 -0.65 -23.90 -3.44
CA ASN A 22 -0.82 -25.16 -2.75
C ASN A 22 0.44 -25.54 -1.99
N LYS A 23 0.27 -26.40 -0.99
CA LYS A 23 1.39 -26.97 -0.26
C LYS A 23 2.39 -27.60 -1.25
N ASP A 24 3.66 -27.48 -0.93
CA ASP A 24 4.78 -28.01 -1.70
C ASP A 24 5.09 -27.27 -3.01
N PHE A 25 4.32 -26.23 -3.34
CA PHE A 25 4.72 -25.35 -4.43
C PHE A 25 6.04 -24.69 -4.06
N LYS A 26 6.96 -24.64 -4.99
CA LYS A 26 8.25 -23.98 -4.78
C LYS A 26 8.46 -22.88 -5.81
N VAL A 27 8.87 -21.74 -5.33
CA VAL A 27 9.43 -20.72 -6.19
C VAL A 27 10.92 -21.00 -6.29
N LYS A 28 11.43 -21.20 -7.49
CA LYS A 28 12.86 -21.46 -7.68
C LYS A 28 13.70 -20.36 -7.08
N ALA A 29 14.82 -20.74 -6.44
CA ALA A 29 15.74 -19.76 -5.89
C ALA A 29 16.19 -18.83 -7.01
N HIS A 30 16.12 -17.53 -6.74
CA HIS A 30 16.47 -16.51 -7.73
C HIS A 30 16.85 -15.23 -7.02
N LYS A 31 17.39 -14.33 -7.78
CA LYS A 31 17.61 -12.95 -7.35
C LYS A 31 17.22 -12.03 -8.49
N HIS A 32 16.96 -10.79 -8.16
CA HIS A 32 16.53 -9.83 -9.18
C HIS A 32 17.73 -9.13 -9.80
N ASN A 33 17.63 -8.88 -11.10
CA ASN A 33 18.62 -8.10 -11.79
C ASN A 33 18.60 -6.66 -11.32
N ASN A 34 19.74 -6.00 -11.37
CA ASN A 34 19.78 -4.58 -11.08
C ASN A 34 19.20 -3.84 -12.28
N LEU A 35 18.13 -3.11 -12.02
CA LEU A 35 17.46 -2.32 -13.05
C LEU A 35 17.36 -0.89 -12.57
N PHE A 36 17.61 0.06 -13.45
CA PHE A 36 17.48 1.46 -13.08
C PHE A 36 16.00 1.79 -12.93
N ARG A 37 15.67 2.43 -11.81
CA ARG A 37 14.32 2.92 -11.54
C ARG A 37 14.44 4.30 -10.93
N GLU A 38 13.54 5.18 -11.34
CA GLU A 38 13.58 6.55 -10.83
C GLU A 38 12.14 7.03 -10.61
N THR A 39 11.87 7.58 -9.43
CA THR A 39 10.56 8.15 -9.13
C THR A 39 10.71 9.21 -8.05
N ASN A 40 9.87 10.23 -8.11
CA ASN A 40 9.73 11.19 -7.02
C ASN A 40 8.40 11.00 -6.28
N LEU A 41 7.67 9.94 -6.59
CA LEU A 41 6.42 9.63 -5.91
C LEU A 41 6.66 8.69 -4.75
N THR A 42 5.94 8.90 -3.67
CA THR A 42 5.85 7.93 -2.59
C THR A 42 4.57 7.13 -2.80
N GLN A 43 4.72 5.83 -2.95
CA GLN A 43 3.59 4.91 -3.04
C GLN A 43 3.60 4.06 -1.80
N GLU A 44 2.41 3.67 -1.35
CA GLU A 44 2.34 2.91 -0.11
C GLU A 44 1.20 1.91 -0.14
N ALA A 45 1.32 0.87 0.69
CA ALA A 45 0.30 -0.15 0.84
C ALA A 45 0.06 -0.40 2.32
N TRP A 46 -1.19 -0.67 2.67
CA TRP A 46 -1.56 -1.13 4.00
C TRP A 46 -2.11 -2.52 3.90
N ILE A 47 -1.69 -3.40 4.81
CA ILE A 47 -2.19 -4.75 4.90
C ILE A 47 -2.78 -4.91 6.28
N GLU A 48 -4.11 -5.05 6.35
CA GLU A 48 -4.82 -5.18 7.63
C GLU A 48 -4.77 -6.62 8.10
N LEU A 49 -4.18 -6.85 9.27
CA LEU A 49 -4.03 -8.18 9.82
C LEU A 49 -5.08 -8.48 10.88
N ARG A 50 -5.43 -7.50 11.69
CA ARG A 50 -6.37 -7.70 12.80
C ARG A 50 -6.99 -6.39 13.18
N GLY A 51 -8.31 -6.36 13.34
CA GLY A 51 -9.03 -5.18 13.76
C GLY A 51 -9.76 -4.50 12.62
N LYS A 52 -9.79 -3.18 12.65
CA LYS A 52 -10.61 -2.45 11.68
C LYS A 52 -10.03 -1.06 11.44
N LEU A 53 -9.88 -0.73 10.16
CA LEU A 53 -9.39 0.58 9.73
C LEU A 53 -10.41 1.23 8.80
N LEU A 54 -10.55 2.54 8.92
CA LEU A 54 -11.27 3.34 7.93
C LEU A 54 -10.22 4.09 7.11
N ALA A 55 -10.17 3.81 5.83
CA ALA A 55 -9.23 4.45 4.91
C ALA A 55 -9.99 5.43 4.04
N LYS A 56 -9.49 6.65 3.94
CA LYS A 56 -10.10 7.69 3.12
C LYS A 56 -9.08 8.15 2.08
N PHE A 57 -9.56 8.43 0.88
CA PHE A 57 -8.69 8.75 -0.24
C PHE A 57 -9.08 10.09 -0.87
N TYR A 58 -8.06 10.84 -1.28
CA TYR A 58 -8.22 12.17 -1.85
C TYR A 58 -7.49 12.22 -3.19
N ASP A 59 -8.02 12.97 -4.15
CA ASP A 59 -7.38 13.10 -5.45
C ASP A 59 -6.22 14.09 -5.39
N LEU A 60 -5.60 14.37 -6.54
CA LEU A 60 -4.44 15.26 -6.60
C LEU A 60 -4.79 16.71 -6.31
N ASP A 61 -6.07 17.06 -6.33
CA ASP A 61 -6.56 18.38 -5.95
C ASP A 61 -7.06 18.44 -4.51
N ASP A 62 -6.72 17.40 -3.73
CA ASP A 62 -7.06 17.28 -2.31
C ASP A 62 -8.55 17.14 -2.05
N LYS A 63 -9.29 16.66 -3.03
CA LYS A 63 -10.72 16.42 -2.90
C LYS A 63 -10.99 14.97 -2.51
N PHE A 64 -11.90 14.77 -1.57
CA PHE A 64 -12.31 13.44 -1.14
C PHE A 64 -12.94 12.69 -2.31
N ILE A 65 -12.51 11.45 -2.53
CA ILE A 65 -13.05 10.63 -3.62
C ILE A 65 -13.65 9.30 -3.16
N HIS A 66 -13.16 8.73 -2.05
CA HIS A 66 -13.63 7.40 -1.66
C HIS A 66 -13.17 7.06 -0.25
N GLU A 67 -13.95 6.22 0.44
CA GLU A 67 -13.51 5.65 1.69
C GLU A 67 -13.89 4.17 1.73
N GLU A 68 -13.15 3.42 2.53
CA GLU A 68 -13.30 1.98 2.60
C GLU A 68 -12.96 1.50 4.01
N ILE A 69 -13.70 0.53 4.52
CA ILE A 69 -13.37 -0.12 5.79
C ILE A 69 -12.56 -1.36 5.47
N LEU A 70 -11.38 -1.47 6.08
CA LEU A 70 -10.49 -2.62 5.92
C LEU A 70 -10.59 -3.50 7.15
N THR A 71 -10.77 -4.79 6.93
CA THR A 71 -10.80 -5.80 7.99
C THR A 71 -9.73 -6.85 7.70
N ASP A 72 -9.65 -7.89 8.52
CA ASP A 72 -8.59 -8.88 8.46
C ASP A 72 -8.38 -9.43 7.05
N GLY A 73 -7.16 -9.31 6.56
CA GLY A 73 -6.77 -9.80 5.25
C GLY A 73 -6.94 -8.81 4.11
N ASP A 74 -7.55 -7.67 4.37
CA ASP A 74 -7.72 -6.65 3.34
C ASP A 74 -6.43 -5.86 3.13
N SER A 75 -6.21 -5.41 1.90
CA SER A 75 -5.09 -4.53 1.61
C SER A 75 -5.52 -3.44 0.65
N VAL A 76 -4.79 -2.34 0.69
CA VAL A 76 -4.97 -1.25 -0.24
C VAL A 76 -3.60 -0.75 -0.65
N THR A 77 -3.48 -0.37 -1.93
CA THR A 77 -2.24 0.21 -2.45
C THR A 77 -2.57 1.59 -2.98
N ILE A 78 -1.78 2.57 -2.56
CA ILE A 78 -1.98 3.97 -2.91
C ILE A 78 -0.83 4.40 -3.80
N PHE A 79 -1.15 4.75 -5.04
CA PHE A 79 -0.12 5.12 -6.02
C PHE A 79 0.17 6.61 -6.02
N ARG A 80 -0.84 7.43 -5.77
CA ARG A 80 -0.71 8.89 -5.70
C ARG A 80 -1.95 9.49 -5.07
N GLY A 81 -1.86 10.77 -4.69
CA GLY A 81 -2.97 11.46 -4.04
C GLY A 81 -2.88 11.35 -2.53
N GLY A 82 -3.84 11.95 -1.86
CA GLY A 82 -3.86 11.98 -0.41
C GLY A 82 -4.62 10.82 0.20
N HIS A 83 -4.35 10.58 1.47
CA HIS A 83 -5.03 9.53 2.21
C HIS A 83 -5.11 9.87 3.69
N GLU A 84 -6.04 9.23 4.35
CA GLU A 84 -6.27 9.39 5.78
C GLU A 84 -6.63 8.03 6.35
N LEU A 85 -6.21 7.78 7.57
CA LEU A 85 -6.43 6.50 8.21
C LEU A 85 -6.96 6.72 9.60
N GLU A 86 -8.06 6.03 9.93
CA GLU A 86 -8.63 6.07 11.28
C GLU A 86 -8.78 4.65 11.80
N VAL A 87 -8.31 4.42 13.03
CA VAL A 87 -8.41 3.11 13.68
C VAL A 87 -9.76 3.00 14.34
N LEU A 88 -10.53 1.97 14.01
CA LEU A 88 -11.91 1.81 14.49
C LEU A 88 -12.06 0.74 15.58
N ALA A 89 -10.99 0.01 15.91
CA ALA A 89 -11.05 -1.04 16.93
C ALA A 89 -9.75 -1.05 17.72
N ASP A 90 -9.84 -1.44 19.00
CA ASP A 90 -8.64 -1.57 19.83
C ASP A 90 -7.74 -2.67 19.30
N ASN A 91 -6.45 -2.51 19.52
CA ASN A 91 -5.43 -3.50 19.14
C ASN A 91 -5.44 -3.83 17.65
N THR A 92 -5.78 -2.85 16.83
CA THR A 92 -5.70 -2.99 15.39
C THR A 92 -4.23 -3.11 14.98
N TYR A 93 -3.94 -4.12 14.17
CA TYR A 93 -2.59 -4.41 13.72
C TYR A 93 -2.55 -4.48 12.21
N PHE A 94 -1.70 -3.67 11.59
CA PHE A 94 -1.57 -3.65 10.14
C PHE A 94 -0.12 -3.36 9.77
N TYR A 95 0.26 -3.78 8.58
CA TYR A 95 1.55 -3.43 8.01
C TYR A 95 1.41 -2.25 7.07
N GLU A 96 2.35 -1.34 7.18
CA GLU A 96 2.48 -0.22 6.26
C GLU A 96 3.78 -0.42 5.49
N ILE A 97 3.68 -0.37 4.17
CA ILE A 97 4.82 -0.58 3.28
C ILE A 97 4.87 0.60 2.33
N LYS A 98 6.04 1.21 2.21
CA LYS A 98 6.19 2.28 1.23
C LYS A 98 7.61 2.30 0.71
N ASN A 99 7.80 2.90 -0.47
CA ASN A 99 9.15 2.99 -1.02
C ASN A 99 9.94 4.04 -0.24
N GLY A 100 11.22 3.75 -0.04
CA GLY A 100 12.17 4.64 0.59
C GLY A 100 13.15 5.20 -0.39
N PRO A 101 14.23 5.80 0.10
CA PRO A 101 14.58 6.00 1.51
C PRO A 101 13.68 7.01 2.22
N TYR A 102 13.70 6.98 3.54
CA TYR A 102 12.87 7.87 4.35
C TYR A 102 13.73 9.03 4.89
N TYR A 103 13.27 10.24 4.64
CA TYR A 103 14.02 11.45 5.03
C TYR A 103 13.35 12.27 6.14
N GLY A 104 12.39 11.67 6.84
CA GLY A 104 11.68 12.32 7.93
C GLY A 104 10.30 12.82 7.50
N ALA A 105 9.40 12.94 8.48
CA ALA A 105 8.00 13.30 8.20
C ALA A 105 7.88 14.68 7.53
N GLU A 106 8.74 15.62 7.90
CA GLU A 106 8.66 16.97 7.34
C GLU A 106 8.90 17.01 5.83
N LYS A 107 9.80 16.15 5.34
CA LYS A 107 10.08 16.06 3.91
C LYS A 107 9.14 15.11 3.20
N ASP A 108 8.59 14.13 3.94
CA ASP A 108 7.80 13.07 3.35
C ASP A 108 6.38 13.48 3.04
N LYS A 109 5.77 14.31 3.88
CA LYS A 109 4.34 14.56 3.74
C LYS A 109 3.95 16.01 4.06
N VAL A 110 2.76 16.35 3.61
CA VAL A 110 2.10 17.60 3.93
C VAL A 110 0.65 17.26 4.27
N PHE A 111 0.11 17.93 5.29
CA PHE A 111 -1.26 17.66 5.73
C PHE A 111 -2.24 18.48 4.90
N LEU A 112 -3.31 17.84 4.42
CA LEU A 112 -4.20 18.41 3.42
C LEU A 112 -5.02 19.58 3.96
N ASN A 113 -5.43 19.52 5.21
CA ASN A 113 -6.31 20.54 5.79
C ASN A 113 -5.58 21.50 6.71
N GLU A 114 -4.26 21.55 6.61
CA GLU A 114 -3.47 22.49 7.38
C GLU A 114 -3.53 23.87 6.75
N LYS A 115 -3.70 24.87 7.58
CA LYS A 115 -3.73 26.26 7.11
C LYS A 115 -2.52 27.00 7.62
#